data_d9133274f60acca538139afcbc7db7f9
#
_entry.id   d9133274f60acca538139afcbc7db7f9
#
_cell.length_a   1.000
_cell.length_b   1.000
_cell.length_c   1.000
_cell.angle_alpha   90.00
_cell.angle_beta   90.00
_cell.angle_gamma   90.00
#
_symmetry.space_group_name_H-M   'P 1'
#
loop_
_entity.id
_entity.type
_entity.pdbx_description
1 polymer ?
#
loop_
_entity_poly.entity_id
_entity_poly.type
_entity_poly.pdbx_seq_one_letter_code
_entity_poly.pdbx_strand_id
1 'polypeptide(L)'
;VTLYSGGKAVDTVTESFGLRVIEIDPARGLLINGEPTFLRGGCIHNDMGVIGVINNDATELHRARNIKKAGFNAIRSAHHPMSRSLMKACDEVGLYVMDEAFDYWYRMKSPNSPYNRYFMQDFKVDTAAMVQDAYNHPSVVIYSIGNEIPEAGGVKGVRVGKEIVDAIHALDTTRPTTLCPSVHWLREYLDGTPYLTTDEDEWMRDDPERQKAD
;
A
#
# COMPACT_ATOMS: atom_id res chain seq x y z
N VAL A 1 -0.44 28.17 4.18
CA VAL A 1 0.78 28.97 3.97
C VAL A 1 0.43 30.10 3.02
N THR A 2 0.82 31.34 3.38
CA THR A 2 0.63 32.50 2.51
C THR A 2 1.99 33.14 2.21
N LEU A 3 2.24 33.33 0.94
CA LEU A 3 3.45 34.01 0.44
C LEU A 3 3.16 35.50 0.31
N TYR A 4 4.06 36.34 0.83
CA TYR A 4 3.97 37.79 0.74
C TYR A 4 5.14 38.35 -0.09
N SER A 5 4.84 39.38 -0.90
CA SER A 5 5.83 40.20 -1.59
C SER A 5 5.47 41.65 -1.43
N GLY A 6 6.41 42.49 -0.95
CA GLY A 6 6.17 43.91 -0.69
C GLY A 6 5.01 44.19 0.27
N GLY A 7 4.76 43.30 1.26
CA GLY A 7 3.68 43.40 2.24
C GLY A 7 2.29 42.99 1.70
N LYS A 8 2.18 42.53 0.47
CA LYS A 8 0.93 42.03 -0.12
C LYS A 8 1.00 40.50 -0.25
N ALA A 9 -0.10 39.83 0.11
CA ALA A 9 -0.25 38.40 -0.18
C ALA A 9 -0.26 38.18 -1.69
N VAL A 10 0.64 37.32 -2.19
CA VAL A 10 0.77 37.03 -3.62
C VAL A 10 0.36 35.60 -3.96
N ASP A 11 0.38 34.68 -2.97
CA ASP A 11 -0.07 33.31 -3.13
C ASP A 11 -0.50 32.72 -1.79
N THR A 12 -1.42 31.75 -1.81
CA THR A 12 -1.88 31.05 -0.61
C THR A 12 -2.17 29.60 -0.96
N VAL A 13 -1.54 28.68 -0.22
CA VAL A 13 -1.81 27.25 -0.28
C VAL A 13 -2.41 26.79 1.05
N THR A 14 -3.50 26.05 0.98
CA THR A 14 -4.14 25.41 2.14
C THR A 14 -4.02 23.91 2.02
N GLU A 15 -3.44 23.29 3.04
CA GLU A 15 -3.32 21.85 3.17
C GLU A 15 -4.08 21.36 4.41
N SER A 16 -4.83 20.29 4.25
CA SER A 16 -5.48 19.59 5.35
C SER A 16 -4.55 18.49 5.85
N PHE A 17 -4.46 18.37 7.17
CA PHE A 17 -3.72 17.28 7.81
C PHE A 17 -4.37 16.91 9.13
N GLY A 18 -4.03 15.74 9.67
CA GLY A 18 -4.50 15.33 10.99
C GLY A 18 -3.34 14.85 11.87
N LEU A 19 -3.56 14.89 13.18
CA LEU A 19 -2.60 14.42 14.17
C LEU A 19 -3.16 13.18 14.87
N ARG A 20 -2.35 12.15 14.99
CA ARG A 20 -2.63 10.95 15.78
C ARG A 20 -1.32 10.31 16.21
N VAL A 21 -1.39 9.47 17.23
CA VAL A 21 -0.31 8.60 17.67
C VAL A 21 -0.68 7.17 17.30
N ILE A 22 0.24 6.45 16.66
CA ILE A 22 0.08 5.05 16.31
C ILE A 22 1.18 4.27 17.01
N GLU A 23 0.82 3.21 17.72
CA GLU A 23 1.75 2.34 18.44
C GLU A 23 1.39 0.88 18.18
N ILE A 24 2.40 0.03 18.12
CA ILE A 24 2.23 -1.43 18.11
C ILE A 24 2.76 -1.97 19.43
N ASP A 25 1.86 -2.50 20.22
CA ASP A 25 2.19 -3.11 21.52
C ASP A 25 2.02 -4.63 21.43
N PRO A 26 3.03 -5.43 21.80
CA PRO A 26 2.97 -6.88 21.69
C PRO A 26 1.82 -7.54 22.47
N ALA A 27 1.35 -6.91 23.56
CA ALA A 27 0.28 -7.43 24.39
C ALA A 27 -1.10 -6.85 24.05
N ARG A 28 -1.15 -5.59 23.57
CA ARG A 28 -2.40 -4.86 23.30
C ARG A 28 -2.72 -4.70 21.82
N GLY A 29 -1.76 -5.01 20.92
CA GLY A 29 -1.92 -4.87 19.48
C GLY A 29 -1.75 -3.44 18.98
N LEU A 30 -2.53 -3.08 17.96
CA LEU A 30 -2.53 -1.72 17.39
C LEU A 30 -3.23 -0.76 18.37
N LEU A 31 -2.51 0.31 18.71
CA LEU A 31 -3.05 1.42 19.51
C LEU A 31 -3.12 2.67 18.65
N ILE A 32 -4.25 3.35 18.69
CA ILE A 32 -4.41 4.66 18.07
C ILE A 32 -4.83 5.65 19.15
N ASN A 33 -4.00 6.67 19.37
CA ASN A 33 -4.15 7.63 20.47
C ASN A 33 -4.22 6.95 21.85
N GLY A 34 -3.44 5.87 22.03
CA GLY A 34 -3.38 5.09 23.28
C GLY A 34 -4.47 4.04 23.45
N GLU A 35 -5.49 4.01 22.57
CA GLU A 35 -6.61 3.08 22.66
C GLU A 35 -6.41 1.85 21.76
N PRO A 36 -6.59 0.64 22.30
CA PRO A 36 -6.55 -0.59 21.50
C PRO A 36 -7.59 -0.56 20.38
N THR A 37 -7.14 -0.74 19.16
CA THR A 37 -7.97 -0.57 17.96
C THR A 37 -7.98 -1.83 17.13
N PHE A 38 -9.16 -2.44 17.00
CA PHE A 38 -9.36 -3.56 16.08
C PHE A 38 -9.85 -3.04 14.72
N LEU A 39 -9.10 -3.35 13.67
CA LEU A 39 -9.49 -3.00 12.31
C LEU A 39 -10.53 -4.02 11.79
N ARG A 40 -11.74 -3.55 11.56
CA ARG A 40 -12.84 -4.31 10.95
C ARG A 40 -13.13 -3.72 9.60
N GLY A 41 -12.67 -4.39 8.55
CA GLY A 41 -12.74 -3.87 7.20
C GLY A 41 -12.67 -4.94 6.13
N GLY A 42 -12.48 -4.49 4.92
CA GLY A 42 -12.27 -5.33 3.74
C GLY A 42 -11.37 -4.65 2.72
N CYS A 43 -10.99 -5.43 1.72
CA CYS A 43 -10.24 -4.92 0.59
C CYS A 43 -11.14 -4.05 -0.30
N ILE A 44 -10.59 -2.94 -0.77
CA ILE A 44 -11.25 -2.04 -1.71
C ILE A 44 -10.37 -1.93 -2.95
N HIS A 45 -10.89 -2.42 -4.05
CA HIS A 45 -10.25 -2.26 -5.35
C HIS A 45 -10.64 -0.93 -5.99
N ASN A 46 -9.83 -0.48 -6.94
CA ASN A 46 -10.09 0.73 -7.73
C ASN A 46 -11.16 0.45 -8.78
N ASP A 47 -12.34 0.07 -8.31
CA ASP A 47 -13.47 -0.37 -9.09
C ASP A 47 -14.75 0.27 -8.55
N MET A 48 -15.40 1.06 -9.40
CA MET A 48 -16.63 1.81 -9.10
C MET A 48 -17.82 1.33 -9.93
N GLY A 49 -17.85 0.03 -10.22
CA GLY A 49 -18.92 -0.57 -11.00
C GLY A 49 -19.02 0.03 -12.40
N VAL A 50 -20.16 0.61 -12.73
CA VAL A 50 -20.43 1.10 -14.12
C VAL A 50 -19.50 2.22 -14.60
N ILE A 51 -18.84 2.94 -13.70
CA ILE A 51 -17.87 3.99 -14.06
C ILE A 51 -16.42 3.51 -14.09
N GLY A 52 -16.19 2.22 -13.81
CA GLY A 52 -14.88 1.59 -13.88
C GLY A 52 -13.90 2.15 -12.85
N VAL A 53 -12.72 2.53 -13.29
CA VAL A 53 -11.64 3.04 -12.42
C VAL A 53 -11.64 4.56 -12.24
N ILE A 54 -12.71 5.24 -12.65
CA ILE A 54 -12.81 6.69 -12.49
C ILE A 54 -13.01 7.03 -11.02
N ASN A 55 -12.08 7.79 -10.46
CA ASN A 55 -12.14 8.29 -9.10
C ASN A 55 -12.51 9.77 -9.08
N ASN A 56 -13.44 10.14 -8.20
CA ASN A 56 -13.74 11.53 -7.86
C ASN A 56 -14.24 11.64 -6.43
N ASP A 57 -14.14 12.85 -5.86
CA ASP A 57 -14.45 13.09 -4.45
C ASP A 57 -15.87 12.66 -4.08
N ALA A 58 -16.86 12.90 -4.92
CA ALA A 58 -18.26 12.61 -4.60
C ALA A 58 -18.55 11.10 -4.54
N THR A 59 -18.04 10.33 -5.50
CA THR A 59 -18.25 8.88 -5.54
C THR A 59 -17.48 8.18 -4.43
N GLU A 60 -16.26 8.61 -4.14
CA GLU A 60 -15.45 8.03 -3.07
C GLU A 60 -16.02 8.38 -1.69
N LEU A 61 -16.53 9.59 -1.50
CA LEU A 61 -17.20 9.95 -0.26
C LEU A 61 -18.48 9.13 -0.06
N HIS A 62 -19.25 8.88 -1.12
CA HIS A 62 -20.41 8.00 -1.06
C HIS A 62 -20.03 6.57 -0.67
N ARG A 63 -18.98 6.02 -1.30
CA ARG A 63 -18.43 4.69 -0.98
C ARG A 63 -18.00 4.61 0.48
N ALA A 64 -17.19 5.54 0.96
CA ALA A 64 -16.70 5.58 2.32
C ALA A 64 -17.83 5.68 3.35
N ARG A 65 -18.85 6.51 3.10
CA ARG A 65 -20.05 6.61 3.96
C ARG A 65 -20.83 5.29 4.02
N ASN A 66 -20.97 4.59 2.91
CA ASN A 66 -21.68 3.29 2.89
C ASN A 66 -20.88 2.23 3.67
N ILE A 67 -19.56 2.18 3.52
CA ILE A 67 -18.69 1.27 4.29
C ILE A 67 -18.82 1.57 5.79
N LYS A 68 -18.74 2.84 6.17
CA LYS A 68 -18.90 3.26 7.57
C LYS A 68 -20.28 2.90 8.12
N LYS A 69 -21.35 3.16 7.36
CA LYS A 69 -22.74 2.83 7.72
C LYS A 69 -22.95 1.33 7.88
N ALA A 70 -22.22 0.49 7.13
CA ALA A 70 -22.27 -0.97 7.26
C ALA A 70 -21.54 -1.47 8.53
N GLY A 71 -20.95 -0.60 9.35
CA GLY A 71 -20.30 -0.95 10.61
C GLY A 71 -18.79 -1.21 10.49
N PHE A 72 -18.21 -1.04 9.33
CA PHE A 72 -16.75 -1.11 9.16
C PHE A 72 -16.06 0.14 9.74
N ASN A 73 -14.84 -0.04 10.23
CA ASN A 73 -13.99 1.06 10.69
C ASN A 73 -12.68 1.16 9.92
N ALA A 74 -12.43 0.23 8.98
CA ALA A 74 -11.20 0.18 8.22
C ALA A 74 -11.41 -0.32 6.79
N ILE A 75 -10.47 0.04 5.92
CA ILE A 75 -10.33 -0.52 4.57
C ILE A 75 -8.84 -0.83 4.28
N ARG A 76 -8.60 -1.74 3.36
CA ARG A 76 -7.30 -1.98 2.77
C ARG A 76 -7.36 -1.65 1.29
N SER A 77 -6.46 -0.82 0.80
CA SER A 77 -6.32 -0.60 -0.64
C SER A 77 -5.81 -1.88 -1.31
N ALA A 78 -6.52 -2.38 -2.29
CA ALA A 78 -6.19 -3.67 -2.88
C ALA A 78 -5.97 -3.48 -4.41
N HIS A 79 -4.82 -3.79 -4.92
CA HIS A 79 -3.53 -4.08 -4.26
C HIS A 79 -2.52 -3.08 -4.78
N HIS A 80 -2.80 -1.82 -4.60
CA HIS A 80 -2.06 -0.64 -5.11
C HIS A 80 -2.40 0.58 -4.25
N PRO A 81 -1.59 1.65 -4.31
CA PRO A 81 -1.85 2.86 -3.55
C PRO A 81 -3.24 3.44 -3.80
N MET A 82 -3.86 3.92 -2.74
CA MET A 82 -5.21 4.47 -2.75
C MET A 82 -5.27 5.83 -3.45
N SER A 83 -6.40 6.13 -4.07
CA SER A 83 -6.63 7.46 -4.64
C SER A 83 -6.72 8.53 -3.54
N ARG A 84 -6.24 9.74 -3.84
CA ARG A 84 -6.37 10.89 -2.93
C ARG A 84 -7.82 11.19 -2.56
N SER A 85 -8.75 11.01 -3.50
CA SER A 85 -10.20 11.19 -3.25
C SER A 85 -10.71 10.20 -2.20
N LEU A 86 -10.28 8.94 -2.24
CA LEU A 86 -10.69 7.95 -1.24
C LEU A 86 -10.01 8.19 0.11
N MET A 87 -8.73 8.55 0.14
CA MET A 87 -8.04 8.93 1.39
C MET A 87 -8.74 10.10 2.08
N LYS A 88 -9.06 11.17 1.32
CA LYS A 88 -9.82 12.32 1.81
C LYS A 88 -11.20 11.93 2.34
N ALA A 89 -11.90 11.05 1.64
CA ALA A 89 -13.19 10.52 2.09
C ALA A 89 -13.05 9.71 3.40
N CYS A 90 -11.99 8.91 3.54
CA CYS A 90 -11.71 8.17 4.76
C CYS A 90 -11.37 9.09 5.94
N ASP A 91 -10.62 10.17 5.71
CA ASP A 91 -10.37 11.19 6.73
C ASP A 91 -11.68 11.83 7.20
N GLU A 92 -12.58 12.19 6.26
CA GLU A 92 -13.87 12.83 6.58
C GLU A 92 -14.80 11.94 7.39
N VAL A 93 -14.91 10.66 7.00
CA VAL A 93 -15.87 9.74 7.63
C VAL A 93 -15.29 8.96 8.83
N GLY A 94 -13.97 9.03 9.04
CA GLY A 94 -13.27 8.32 10.10
C GLY A 94 -13.16 6.83 9.84
N LEU A 95 -12.67 6.43 8.66
CA LEU A 95 -12.24 5.08 8.34
C LEU A 95 -10.73 4.99 8.42
N TYR A 96 -10.19 3.97 9.08
CA TYR A 96 -8.76 3.66 9.03
C TYR A 96 -8.40 3.02 7.70
N VAL A 97 -7.18 3.26 7.25
CA VAL A 97 -6.67 2.77 5.97
C VAL A 97 -5.38 2.01 6.17
N MET A 98 -5.31 0.81 5.63
CA MET A 98 -4.07 0.13 5.28
C MET A 98 -3.81 0.41 3.81
N ASP A 99 -2.84 1.27 3.53
CA ASP A 99 -2.46 1.60 2.16
C ASP A 99 -1.39 0.64 1.64
N GLU A 100 -1.61 0.06 0.46
CA GLU A 100 -0.79 -1.02 -0.06
C GLU A 100 -0.09 -0.62 -1.35
N ALA A 101 1.20 -0.95 -1.47
CA ALA A 101 2.00 -0.54 -2.61
C ALA A 101 1.84 -1.47 -3.82
N PHE A 102 1.96 -2.80 -3.62
CA PHE A 102 2.15 -3.71 -4.74
C PHE A 102 1.28 -4.96 -4.64
N ASP A 103 0.64 -5.35 -5.76
CA ASP A 103 -0.02 -6.66 -5.87
C ASP A 103 1.01 -7.80 -6.04
N TYR A 104 2.17 -7.52 -6.61
CA TYR A 104 3.29 -8.45 -6.78
C TYR A 104 4.59 -7.66 -6.95
N TRP A 105 5.71 -8.35 -6.76
CA TRP A 105 7.02 -7.75 -6.91
C TRP A 105 7.63 -8.10 -8.28
N TYR A 106 8.80 -8.74 -8.30
CA TYR A 106 9.52 -9.07 -9.53
C TYR A 106 9.05 -10.37 -10.19
N ARG A 107 8.20 -11.17 -9.54
CA ARG A 107 7.53 -12.31 -10.17
C ARG A 107 6.19 -11.89 -10.76
N MET A 108 5.84 -12.49 -11.88
CA MET A 108 4.59 -12.20 -12.57
C MET A 108 3.44 -13.01 -11.97
N LYS A 109 2.37 -12.33 -11.52
CA LYS A 109 1.11 -12.97 -11.10
C LYS A 109 0.12 -13.16 -12.25
N SER A 110 0.21 -12.32 -13.28
CA SER A 110 -0.72 -12.34 -14.40
C SER A 110 -0.02 -11.92 -15.68
N PRO A 111 -0.22 -12.65 -16.78
CA PRO A 111 0.37 -12.29 -18.07
C PRO A 111 -0.09 -10.94 -18.61
N ASN A 112 -1.24 -10.46 -18.12
CA ASN A 112 -1.82 -9.17 -18.53
C ASN A 112 -1.32 -7.98 -17.70
N SER A 113 -0.45 -8.21 -16.72
CA SER A 113 0.06 -7.16 -15.84
C SER A 113 1.58 -7.20 -15.76
N PRO A 114 2.28 -6.49 -16.65
CA PRO A 114 3.73 -6.60 -16.83
C PRO A 114 4.54 -5.77 -15.84
N TYR A 115 3.98 -5.27 -14.73
CA TYR A 115 4.67 -4.40 -13.77
C TYR A 115 5.93 -5.06 -13.16
N ASN A 116 5.95 -6.39 -13.03
CA ASN A 116 7.11 -7.14 -12.58
C ASN A 116 8.40 -6.82 -13.35
N ARG A 117 8.30 -6.43 -14.62
CA ARG A 117 9.44 -6.05 -15.48
C ARG A 117 10.08 -4.72 -15.06
N TYR A 118 9.30 -3.87 -14.41
CA TYR A 118 9.72 -2.53 -14.00
C TYR A 118 9.98 -2.48 -12.49
N PHE A 119 9.46 -3.43 -11.73
CA PHE A 119 9.47 -3.42 -10.27
C PHE A 119 10.85 -3.13 -9.70
N MET A 120 11.90 -3.89 -10.08
CA MET A 120 13.24 -3.71 -9.53
C MET A 120 13.87 -2.34 -9.84
N GLN A 121 13.42 -1.68 -10.89
CA GLN A 121 13.85 -0.32 -11.25
C GLN A 121 13.06 0.73 -10.47
N ASP A 122 11.74 0.54 -10.32
CA ASP A 122 10.81 1.62 -9.98
C ASP A 122 10.25 1.52 -8.56
N PHE A 123 10.36 0.38 -7.86
CA PHE A 123 9.67 0.16 -6.57
C PHE A 123 9.99 1.22 -5.50
N LYS A 124 11.20 1.79 -5.49
CA LYS A 124 11.57 2.85 -4.53
C LYS A 124 10.86 4.17 -4.83
N VAL A 125 10.72 4.49 -6.12
CA VAL A 125 10.01 5.70 -6.57
C VAL A 125 8.52 5.57 -6.29
N ASP A 126 7.93 4.41 -6.61
CA ASP A 126 6.50 4.14 -6.39
C ASP A 126 6.17 4.10 -4.89
N THR A 127 7.03 3.47 -4.09
CA THR A 127 6.91 3.48 -2.62
C THR A 127 6.96 4.90 -2.07
N ALA A 128 7.89 5.72 -2.56
CA ALA A 128 8.00 7.10 -2.12
C ALA A 128 6.76 7.92 -2.51
N ALA A 129 6.22 7.71 -3.71
CA ALA A 129 4.98 8.36 -4.15
C ALA A 129 3.79 8.00 -3.26
N MET A 130 3.61 6.71 -2.92
CA MET A 130 2.58 6.26 -1.98
C MET A 130 2.69 6.98 -0.63
N VAL A 131 3.89 7.00 -0.04
CA VAL A 131 4.10 7.63 1.26
C VAL A 131 3.84 9.14 1.20
N GLN A 132 4.30 9.83 0.15
CA GLN A 132 4.07 11.25 -0.04
C GLN A 132 2.59 11.60 -0.19
N ASP A 133 1.84 10.82 -0.96
CA ASP A 133 0.40 10.99 -1.13
C ASP A 133 -0.37 10.74 0.17
N ALA A 134 0.05 9.76 0.96
CA ALA A 134 -0.59 9.40 2.23
C ALA A 134 -0.19 10.29 3.42
N TYR A 135 0.89 11.07 3.31
CA TYR A 135 1.56 11.70 4.45
C TYR A 135 0.62 12.57 5.32
N ASN A 136 -0.19 13.42 4.68
CA ASN A 136 -1.12 14.32 5.38
C ASN A 136 -2.46 13.66 5.75
N HIS A 137 -2.68 12.39 5.39
CA HIS A 137 -3.93 11.68 5.66
C HIS A 137 -3.89 10.91 6.97
N PRO A 138 -4.56 11.38 8.04
CA PRO A 138 -4.54 10.71 9.35
C PRO A 138 -5.26 9.36 9.34
N SER A 139 -6.15 9.12 8.38
CA SER A 139 -6.81 7.83 8.18
C SER A 139 -5.84 6.71 7.84
N VAL A 140 -4.75 6.98 7.12
CA VAL A 140 -3.73 5.98 6.81
C VAL A 140 -2.93 5.65 8.05
N VAL A 141 -3.05 4.40 8.52
CA VAL A 141 -2.46 3.94 9.80
C VAL A 141 -1.44 2.81 9.63
N ILE A 142 -1.41 2.14 8.49
CA ILE A 142 -0.46 1.06 8.17
C ILE A 142 -0.09 1.18 6.69
N TYR A 143 1.16 0.93 6.37
CA TYR A 143 1.61 0.67 5.00
C TYR A 143 1.82 -0.82 4.77
N SER A 144 1.19 -1.39 3.74
CA SER A 144 1.45 -2.74 3.28
C SER A 144 2.41 -2.72 2.10
N ILE A 145 3.45 -3.53 2.17
CA ILE A 145 4.51 -3.57 1.16
C ILE A 145 4.25 -4.61 0.06
N GLY A 146 3.13 -5.30 0.10
CA GLY A 146 2.75 -6.22 -0.97
C GLY A 146 1.67 -7.22 -0.62
N ASN A 147 0.97 -7.69 -1.64
CA ASN A 147 -0.09 -8.68 -1.57
C ASN A 147 0.38 -10.04 -2.07
N GLU A 148 0.27 -11.06 -1.21
CA GLU A 148 0.53 -12.46 -1.57
C GLU A 148 1.89 -12.66 -2.25
N ILE A 149 2.93 -12.04 -1.72
CA ILE A 149 4.28 -12.03 -2.29
C ILE A 149 4.97 -13.37 -2.05
N PRO A 150 5.13 -14.23 -3.08
CA PRO A 150 5.81 -15.52 -2.93
C PRO A 150 7.29 -15.35 -2.64
N GLU A 151 7.92 -14.33 -3.21
CA GLU A 151 9.35 -14.03 -3.05
C GLU A 151 9.75 -13.75 -1.60
N ALA A 152 8.78 -13.37 -0.75
CA ALA A 152 9.04 -13.16 0.67
C ALA A 152 9.51 -14.42 1.43
N GLY A 153 9.34 -15.62 0.83
CA GLY A 153 9.89 -16.87 1.33
C GLY A 153 11.40 -17.05 1.10
N GLY A 154 12.02 -16.22 0.25
CA GLY A 154 13.42 -16.35 -0.14
C GLY A 154 14.33 -15.22 0.34
N VAL A 155 15.64 -15.48 0.38
CA VAL A 155 16.64 -14.50 0.86
C VAL A 155 16.60 -13.20 0.07
N LYS A 156 16.45 -13.27 -1.26
CA LYS A 156 16.33 -12.09 -2.12
C LYS A 156 15.06 -11.31 -1.81
N GLY A 157 13.93 -11.99 -1.71
CA GLY A 157 12.66 -11.35 -1.38
C GLY A 157 12.68 -10.67 0.00
N VAL A 158 13.32 -11.29 1.00
CA VAL A 158 13.51 -10.68 2.32
C VAL A 158 14.34 -9.39 2.22
N ARG A 159 15.41 -9.38 1.39
CA ARG A 159 16.19 -8.15 1.14
C ARG A 159 15.35 -7.06 0.48
N VAL A 160 14.62 -7.41 -0.58
CA VAL A 160 13.74 -6.46 -1.30
C VAL A 160 12.68 -5.91 -0.34
N GLY A 161 12.03 -6.78 0.44
CA GLY A 161 11.08 -6.34 1.46
C GLY A 161 11.69 -5.38 2.46
N LYS A 162 12.92 -5.65 2.92
CA LYS A 162 13.65 -4.74 3.79
C LYS A 162 13.94 -3.40 3.12
N GLU A 163 14.35 -3.38 1.86
CA GLU A 163 14.60 -2.15 1.12
C GLU A 163 13.33 -1.30 0.95
N ILE A 164 12.16 -1.94 0.75
CA ILE A 164 10.87 -1.23 0.69
C ILE A 164 10.56 -0.61 2.05
N VAL A 165 10.70 -1.38 3.14
CA VAL A 165 10.48 -0.88 4.51
C VAL A 165 11.42 0.27 4.84
N ASP A 166 12.70 0.16 4.50
CA ASP A 166 13.69 1.21 4.72
C ASP A 166 13.32 2.49 3.92
N ALA A 167 12.85 2.33 2.68
CA ALA A 167 12.40 3.46 1.86
C ALA A 167 11.16 4.16 2.47
N ILE A 168 10.20 3.40 2.99
CA ILE A 168 9.05 3.96 3.72
C ILE A 168 9.52 4.71 4.95
N HIS A 169 10.31 4.07 5.81
CA HIS A 169 10.74 4.65 7.08
C HIS A 169 11.72 5.84 6.92
N ALA A 170 12.39 5.95 5.78
CA ALA A 170 13.18 7.15 5.45
C ALA A 170 12.29 8.40 5.25
N LEU A 171 11.01 8.21 4.89
CA LEU A 171 10.04 9.28 4.62
C LEU A 171 9.03 9.45 5.77
N ASP A 172 8.59 8.33 6.37
CA ASP A 172 7.58 8.33 7.42
C ASP A 172 7.87 7.24 8.47
N THR A 173 8.26 7.68 9.66
CA THR A 173 8.49 6.82 10.83
C THR A 173 7.27 6.69 11.74
N THR A 174 6.16 7.31 11.40
CA THR A 174 4.96 7.37 12.25
C THR A 174 3.98 6.22 12.02
N ARG A 175 4.11 5.50 10.92
CA ARG A 175 3.24 4.38 10.54
C ARG A 175 4.02 3.08 10.49
N PRO A 176 3.48 2.00 11.07
CA PRO A 176 4.05 0.67 10.91
C PRO A 176 3.89 0.16 9.48
N THR A 177 4.75 -0.78 9.11
CA THR A 177 4.68 -1.51 7.86
C THR A 177 4.24 -2.95 8.10
N THR A 178 3.61 -3.54 7.10
CA THR A 178 3.25 -4.96 7.08
C THR A 178 3.44 -5.54 5.69
N LEU A 179 3.50 -6.86 5.62
CA LEU A 179 3.39 -7.64 4.39
C LEU A 179 2.16 -8.53 4.52
N CYS A 180 1.39 -8.66 3.45
CA CYS A 180 0.27 -9.60 3.38
C CYS A 180 0.69 -10.87 2.64
N PRO A 181 1.39 -11.82 3.31
CA PRO A 181 1.86 -13.03 2.66
C PRO A 181 0.71 -14.00 2.43
N SER A 182 0.79 -14.79 1.36
CA SER A 182 -0.02 -15.99 1.22
C SER A 182 0.76 -17.19 1.77
N VAL A 183 0.20 -17.88 2.75
CA VAL A 183 0.80 -19.12 3.29
C VAL A 183 0.97 -20.18 2.21
N HIS A 184 0.09 -20.19 1.24
CA HIS A 184 0.13 -21.09 0.09
C HIS A 184 1.39 -20.86 -0.75
N TRP A 185 1.63 -19.63 -1.17
CA TRP A 185 2.81 -19.25 -1.94
C TRP A 185 4.13 -19.42 -1.18
N LEU A 186 4.14 -19.11 0.13
CA LEU A 186 5.31 -19.32 0.98
C LEU A 186 5.66 -20.79 1.12
N ARG A 187 4.65 -21.65 1.29
CA ARG A 187 4.85 -23.09 1.45
C ARG A 187 5.47 -23.70 0.21
N GLU A 188 5.01 -23.33 -0.96
CA GLU A 188 5.56 -23.78 -2.24
C GLU A 188 7.02 -23.41 -2.41
N TYR A 189 7.35 -22.17 -2.07
CA TYR A 189 8.71 -21.72 -2.13
C TYR A 189 9.61 -22.53 -1.19
N LEU A 190 9.14 -22.87 0.00
CA LEU A 190 9.89 -23.68 0.97
C LEU A 190 9.96 -25.16 0.61
N ASP A 191 8.91 -25.72 0.06
CA ASP A 191 8.82 -27.14 -0.30
C ASP A 191 9.43 -27.45 -1.68
N GLY A 192 9.82 -26.42 -2.45
CA GLY A 192 10.35 -26.55 -3.79
C GLY A 192 9.34 -27.12 -4.80
N THR A 193 8.07 -27.12 -4.45
CA THR A 193 6.97 -27.63 -5.28
C THR A 193 6.48 -26.49 -6.15
N PRO A 194 6.60 -26.53 -7.49
CA PRO A 194 6.08 -25.49 -8.36
C PRO A 194 4.56 -25.54 -8.38
N TYR A 195 3.90 -24.50 -7.87
CA TYR A 195 2.43 -24.37 -7.91
C TYR A 195 1.91 -23.94 -9.27
N LEU A 196 2.70 -23.16 -9.96
CA LEU A 196 2.46 -22.80 -11.35
C LEU A 196 3.65 -23.29 -12.16
N THR A 197 3.55 -24.48 -12.67
CA THR A 197 4.44 -25.02 -13.72
C THR A 197 4.08 -24.41 -15.07
N THR A 198 3.93 -23.11 -15.17
CA THR A 198 3.65 -22.46 -16.44
C THR A 198 4.64 -21.33 -16.62
N ASP A 199 5.36 -21.36 -17.75
CA ASP A 199 6.06 -20.26 -18.43
C ASP A 199 6.89 -19.27 -17.57
N GLU A 200 6.67 -19.17 -16.25
CA GLU A 200 7.40 -18.28 -15.33
C GLU A 200 8.85 -18.74 -15.12
N ASP A 201 9.08 -20.04 -15.01
CA ASP A 201 10.44 -20.59 -14.95
C ASP A 201 11.15 -20.47 -16.28
N GLU A 202 10.42 -20.52 -17.38
CA GLU A 202 10.94 -20.31 -18.73
C GLU A 202 11.34 -18.85 -18.94
N TRP A 203 10.49 -17.91 -18.47
CA TRP A 203 10.79 -16.48 -18.50
C TRP A 203 12.00 -16.09 -17.62
N MET A 204 12.21 -16.76 -16.49
CA MET A 204 13.40 -16.58 -15.64
C MET A 204 14.65 -17.24 -16.23
N ARG A 205 14.49 -18.34 -16.97
CA ARG A 205 15.62 -19.07 -17.59
C ARG A 205 16.21 -18.36 -18.79
N ASP A 206 15.41 -17.61 -19.53
CA ASP A 206 15.83 -17.01 -20.81
C ASP A 206 16.53 -15.65 -20.67
N ASP A 207 16.66 -15.10 -19.46
CA ASP A 207 17.37 -13.85 -19.23
C ASP A 207 18.61 -14.05 -18.35
N PRO A 208 19.83 -14.10 -18.96
CA PRO A 208 21.08 -14.29 -18.23
C PRO A 208 21.41 -13.17 -17.23
N GLU A 209 20.87 -11.97 -17.40
CA GLU A 209 21.06 -10.85 -16.46
C GLU A 209 20.19 -11.03 -15.20
N ARG A 210 19.04 -11.67 -15.34
CA ARG A 210 18.14 -11.99 -14.24
C ARG A 210 18.65 -13.14 -13.37
N GLN A 211 19.33 -14.12 -14.00
CA GLN A 211 19.98 -15.22 -13.29
C GLN A 211 21.18 -14.77 -12.44
N LYS A 212 21.82 -13.66 -12.80
CA LYS A 212 22.97 -13.10 -12.05
C LYS A 212 22.55 -12.24 -10.84
N ALA A 213 21.25 -12.02 -10.66
CA ALA A 213 20.72 -11.21 -9.57
C ALA A 213 20.38 -12.03 -8.30
N ASP A 214 20.66 -13.33 -8.28
CA ASP A 214 20.52 -14.23 -7.12
C ASP A 214 21.80 -14.28 -6.26
#